data_6762c8eed16bc542aa88dc3895622431
#
_entry.id   6762c8eed16bc542aa88dc3895622431
#
_cell.length_a   1.000
_cell.length_b   1.000
_cell.length_c   1.000
_cell.angle_alpha   90.00
_cell.angle_beta   90.00
_cell.angle_gamma   90.00
#
_symmetry.space_group_name_H-M   'P 1'
#
loop_
_entity.id
_entity.type
_entity.pdbx_description
1 polymer ?
#
loop_
_entity_poly.entity_id
_entity_poly.type
_entity_poly.pdbx_seq_one_letter_code
_entity_poly.pdbx_strand_id
1 'polypeptide(L)'
;MISFFFKKKKLPLLTEDFIFFLKNKFGVHPVNQQLYLEAITHSSYKNFENSQYDNERLEFLGDAFISLAVAKYLFKVYPDKKEGYLTQLRAKIVSRESLNKIGEDIGLQDFILYQKSSNNYKSLVGNTFEAVY
;
A
#
# COMPACT_ATOMS: atom_id res chain seq x y z
N MET A 1 7.33 42.60 24.28
CA MET A 1 6.36 41.82 23.45
C MET A 1 6.80 40.38 23.37
N ILE A 2 6.19 39.54 24.17
CA ILE A 2 6.54 38.11 24.18
C ILE A 2 5.68 37.46 23.11
N SER A 3 6.25 37.21 21.93
CA SER A 3 5.58 36.38 20.92
C SER A 3 5.70 34.92 21.36
N PHE A 4 4.64 34.38 21.93
CA PHE A 4 4.52 32.94 22.11
C PHE A 4 4.35 32.31 20.74
N PHE A 5 5.44 31.82 20.14
CA PHE A 5 5.35 30.83 19.06
C PHE A 5 4.86 29.53 19.67
N PHE A 6 3.53 29.38 19.75
CA PHE A 6 2.97 28.06 19.81
C PHE A 6 3.31 27.37 18.48
N LYS A 7 4.36 26.56 18.48
CA LYS A 7 4.46 25.51 17.46
C LYS A 7 3.19 24.69 17.61
N LYS A 8 2.20 24.96 16.73
CA LYS A 8 1.09 24.03 16.54
C LYS A 8 1.76 22.68 16.31
N LYS A 9 1.64 21.74 17.28
CA LYS A 9 1.96 20.34 17.02
C LYS A 9 1.16 20.00 15.78
N LYS A 10 1.82 19.79 14.65
CA LYS A 10 1.16 19.24 13.46
C LYS A 10 0.54 17.94 13.92
N LEU A 11 -0.78 17.87 13.89
CA LEU A 11 -1.48 16.61 14.11
C LEU A 11 -0.89 15.58 13.14
N PRO A 12 -0.60 14.36 13.60
CA PRO A 12 -0.11 13.32 12.72
C PRO A 12 -1.12 13.13 11.57
N LEU A 13 -0.63 13.06 10.32
CA LEU A 13 -1.45 12.84 9.13
C LEU A 13 -2.12 11.45 9.15
N LEU A 14 -1.49 10.49 9.80
CA LEU A 14 -1.97 9.12 9.95
C LEU A 14 -2.59 8.94 11.33
N THR A 15 -3.63 8.11 11.39
CA THR A 15 -4.22 7.69 12.66
C THR A 15 -3.23 6.83 13.45
N GLU A 16 -3.34 6.82 14.77
CA GLU A 16 -2.52 5.96 15.63
C GLU A 16 -2.73 4.48 15.32
N ASP A 17 -3.96 4.07 15.02
CA ASP A 17 -4.31 2.70 14.65
C ASP A 17 -3.59 2.27 13.36
N PHE A 18 -3.49 3.15 12.37
CA PHE A 18 -2.79 2.85 11.13
C PHE A 18 -1.27 2.77 11.34
N ILE A 19 -0.69 3.65 12.15
CA ILE A 19 0.73 3.59 12.52
C ILE A 19 1.03 2.26 13.23
N PHE A 20 0.18 1.85 14.17
CA PHE A 20 0.30 0.56 14.85
C PHE A 20 0.19 -0.62 13.88
N PHE A 21 -0.75 -0.56 12.94
CA PHE A 21 -0.91 -1.55 11.88
C PHE A 21 0.36 -1.69 11.02
N LEU A 22 0.94 -0.59 10.58
CA LEU A 22 2.18 -0.59 9.79
C LEU A 22 3.34 -1.23 10.55
N LYS A 23 3.48 -0.91 11.82
CA LYS A 23 4.51 -1.50 12.68
C LYS A 23 4.32 -3.01 12.82
N ASN A 24 3.10 -3.48 13.08
CA ASN A 24 2.83 -4.89 13.32
C ASN A 24 2.87 -5.76 12.07
N LYS A 25 2.36 -5.26 10.94
CA LYS A 25 2.22 -6.05 9.71
C LYS A 25 3.42 -5.92 8.78
N PHE A 26 4.04 -4.74 8.75
CA PHE A 26 5.18 -4.46 7.86
C PHE A 26 6.49 -4.22 8.60
N GLY A 27 6.46 -4.10 9.91
CA GLY A 27 7.66 -3.82 10.71
C GLY A 27 8.25 -2.43 10.47
N VAL A 28 7.46 -1.48 9.99
CA VAL A 28 7.92 -0.14 9.62
C VAL A 28 7.34 0.94 10.51
N HIS A 29 8.14 1.99 10.72
CA HIS A 29 7.67 3.24 11.30
C HIS A 29 7.60 4.30 10.20
N PRO A 30 6.42 4.90 9.94
CA PRO A 30 6.25 5.81 8.81
C PRO A 30 6.98 7.13 9.07
N VAL A 31 8.12 7.33 8.42
CA VAL A 31 8.89 8.58 8.50
C VAL A 31 8.24 9.66 7.66
N ASN A 32 7.88 9.34 6.42
CA ASN A 32 7.14 10.24 5.55
C ASN A 32 5.66 9.85 5.54
N GLN A 33 4.89 10.39 6.48
CA GLN A 33 3.47 10.07 6.64
C GLN A 33 2.63 10.44 5.42
N GLN A 34 3.04 11.46 4.65
CA GLN A 34 2.33 11.86 3.44
C GLN A 34 2.31 10.73 2.39
N LEU A 35 3.42 10.05 2.18
CA LEU A 35 3.47 8.91 1.25
C LEU A 35 2.56 7.75 1.67
N TYR A 36 2.49 7.47 2.96
CA TYR A 36 1.58 6.42 3.46
C TYR A 36 0.12 6.82 3.36
N LEU A 37 -0.20 8.10 3.55
CA LEU A 37 -1.55 8.62 3.32
C LEU A 37 -1.94 8.50 1.84
N GLU A 38 -1.06 8.85 0.93
CA GLU A 38 -1.27 8.66 -0.51
C GLU A 38 -1.47 7.18 -0.86
N ALA A 39 -0.69 6.29 -0.26
CA ALA A 39 -0.77 4.86 -0.50
C ALA A 39 -2.14 4.27 -0.18
N ILE A 40 -2.80 4.74 0.86
CA ILE A 40 -4.14 4.26 1.26
C ILE A 40 -5.29 5.08 0.67
N THR A 41 -5.00 6.09 -0.14
CA THR A 41 -6.02 6.95 -0.77
C THR A 41 -6.32 6.46 -2.17
N HIS A 42 -7.51 5.89 -2.35
CA HIS A 42 -8.00 5.51 -3.68
C HIS A 42 -8.42 6.74 -4.48
N SER A 43 -8.30 6.67 -5.81
CA SER A 43 -8.66 7.77 -6.73
C SER A 43 -10.13 8.20 -6.64
N SER A 44 -11.02 7.34 -6.15
CA SER A 44 -12.43 7.65 -5.91
C SER A 44 -12.65 8.54 -4.69
N TYR A 45 -11.68 8.63 -3.79
CA TYR A 45 -11.79 9.43 -2.57
C TYR A 45 -11.60 10.91 -2.89
N LYS A 46 -12.70 11.65 -2.86
CA LYS A 46 -12.70 13.10 -3.01
C LYS A 46 -12.79 13.73 -1.63
N ASN A 47 -11.66 14.07 -1.07
CA ASN A 47 -11.62 14.92 0.10
C ASN A 47 -11.78 16.39 -0.36
N PHE A 48 -12.62 17.15 0.32
CA PHE A 48 -12.84 18.58 0.06
C PHE A 48 -11.59 19.46 0.26
N GLU A 49 -10.53 18.91 0.83
CA GLU A 49 -9.26 19.56 1.11
C GLU A 49 -8.15 19.15 0.13
N ASN A 50 -8.35 19.37 -1.18
CA ASN A 50 -7.28 19.28 -2.19
C ASN A 50 -6.45 17.98 -2.16
N SER A 51 -7.07 16.81 -2.20
CA SER A 51 -6.31 15.60 -2.47
C SER A 51 -5.94 15.54 -3.96
N GLN A 52 -4.82 16.16 -4.32
CA GLN A 52 -4.20 16.01 -5.64
C GLN A 52 -3.52 14.64 -5.79
N TYR A 53 -3.46 13.87 -4.73
CA TYR A 53 -2.65 12.67 -4.65
C TYR A 53 -3.51 11.47 -4.26
N ASP A 54 -3.44 10.45 -5.08
CA ASP A 54 -3.98 9.12 -4.84
C ASP A 54 -2.85 8.08 -4.92
N ASN A 55 -3.19 6.81 -4.79
CA ASN A 55 -2.22 5.74 -4.72
C ASN A 55 -1.74 5.21 -6.08
N GLU A 56 -2.20 5.73 -7.21
CA GLU A 56 -1.92 5.15 -8.53
C GLU A 56 -0.42 5.12 -8.87
N ARG A 57 0.31 6.19 -8.56
CA ARG A 57 1.77 6.23 -8.80
C ARG A 57 2.55 5.29 -7.90
N LEU A 58 2.15 5.19 -6.64
CA LEU A 58 2.75 4.25 -5.67
C LEU A 58 2.41 2.81 -6.01
N GLU A 59 1.20 2.54 -6.47
CA GLU A 59 0.79 1.24 -6.99
C GLU A 59 1.68 0.80 -8.17
N PHE A 60 1.92 1.69 -9.12
CA PHE A 60 2.80 1.43 -10.27
C PHE A 60 4.21 1.04 -9.81
N LEU A 61 4.78 1.80 -8.88
CA LEU A 61 6.11 1.51 -8.33
C LEU A 61 6.11 0.22 -7.51
N GLY A 62 5.09 0.03 -6.68
CA GLY A 62 4.93 -1.14 -5.83
C GLY A 62 4.75 -2.43 -6.61
N ASP A 63 4.00 -2.40 -7.70
CA ASP A 63 3.86 -3.53 -8.63
C ASP A 63 5.22 -4.01 -9.15
N ALA A 64 6.05 -3.10 -9.63
CA ALA A 64 7.39 -3.42 -10.10
C ALA A 64 8.27 -3.96 -8.96
N PHE A 65 8.20 -3.38 -7.78
CA PHE A 65 8.98 -3.80 -6.62
C PHE A 65 8.58 -5.21 -6.14
N ILE A 66 7.30 -5.48 -5.99
CA ILE A 66 6.79 -6.81 -5.58
C ILE A 66 7.17 -7.85 -6.61
N SER A 67 7.04 -7.57 -7.89
CA SER A 67 7.43 -8.46 -8.98
C SER A 67 8.91 -8.80 -8.92
N LEU A 68 9.78 -7.83 -8.66
CA LEU A 68 11.22 -8.05 -8.48
C LEU A 68 11.51 -8.88 -7.22
N ALA A 69 10.89 -8.57 -6.11
CA ALA A 69 11.10 -9.28 -4.84
C ALA A 69 10.70 -10.76 -4.97
N VAL A 70 9.55 -11.04 -5.59
CA VAL A 70 9.08 -12.40 -5.86
C VAL A 70 10.01 -13.11 -6.84
N ALA A 71 10.45 -12.46 -7.92
CA ALA A 71 11.37 -13.04 -8.87
C ALA A 71 12.69 -13.44 -8.22
N LYS A 72 13.24 -12.58 -7.38
CA LYS A 72 14.47 -12.85 -6.62
C LYS A 72 14.30 -14.05 -5.69
N TYR A 73 13.19 -14.12 -4.97
CA TYR A 73 12.87 -15.24 -4.09
C TYR A 73 12.76 -16.56 -4.84
N LEU A 74 12.00 -16.58 -5.95
CA LEU A 74 11.81 -17.79 -6.76
C LEU A 74 13.10 -18.26 -7.41
N PHE A 75 13.92 -17.34 -7.90
CA PHE A 75 15.22 -17.63 -8.45
C PHE A 75 16.12 -18.38 -7.45
N LYS A 76 16.07 -17.96 -6.20
CA LYS A 76 16.87 -18.54 -5.12
C LYS A 76 16.33 -19.90 -4.66
N VAL A 77 15.02 -20.02 -4.53
CA VAL A 77 14.34 -21.22 -3.96
C VAL A 77 14.24 -22.35 -4.97
N TYR A 78 14.13 -22.04 -6.26
CA TYR A 78 13.96 -23.01 -7.34
C TYR A 78 15.11 -22.93 -8.36
N PRO A 79 16.35 -23.27 -7.95
CA PRO A 79 17.52 -23.14 -8.84
C PRO A 79 17.47 -24.10 -10.05
N ASP A 80 16.70 -25.18 -9.95
CA ASP A 80 16.60 -26.22 -10.99
C ASP A 80 15.46 -25.94 -12.00
N LYS A 81 14.64 -24.91 -11.77
CA LYS A 81 13.53 -24.57 -12.64
C LYS A 81 13.92 -23.56 -13.72
N LYS A 82 13.34 -23.76 -14.91
CA LYS A 82 13.56 -22.87 -16.04
C LYS A 82 12.69 -21.62 -15.95
N GLU A 83 13.04 -20.62 -16.75
CA GLU A 83 12.39 -19.30 -16.80
C GLU A 83 10.88 -19.40 -16.96
N GLY A 84 10.36 -20.25 -17.84
CA GLY A 84 8.91 -20.39 -18.05
C GLY A 84 8.13 -20.81 -16.79
N TYR A 85 8.69 -21.73 -16.02
CA TYR A 85 8.09 -22.13 -14.75
C TYR A 85 8.10 -20.98 -13.73
N LEU A 86 9.23 -20.28 -13.60
CA LEU A 86 9.38 -19.17 -12.67
C LEU A 86 8.45 -18.00 -13.04
N THR A 87 8.31 -17.72 -14.33
CA THR A 87 7.41 -16.66 -14.84
C THR A 87 5.95 -16.97 -14.52
N GLN A 88 5.51 -18.22 -14.73
CA GLN A 88 4.13 -18.62 -14.40
C GLN A 88 3.86 -18.60 -12.90
N LEU A 89 4.81 -19.04 -12.08
CA LEU A 89 4.66 -19.03 -10.63
C LEU A 89 4.63 -17.61 -10.09
N ARG A 90 5.49 -16.73 -10.58
CA ARG A 90 5.45 -15.29 -10.24
C ARG A 90 4.09 -14.69 -10.58
N ALA A 91 3.58 -14.92 -11.79
CA ALA A 91 2.29 -14.40 -12.20
C ALA A 91 1.14 -14.81 -11.27
N LYS A 92 1.17 -16.03 -10.74
CA LYS A 92 0.19 -16.50 -9.75
C LYS A 92 0.33 -15.78 -8.41
N ILE A 93 1.55 -15.61 -7.93
CA ILE A 93 1.83 -14.99 -6.62
C ILE A 93 1.47 -13.51 -6.63
N VAL A 94 1.79 -12.79 -7.70
CA VAL A 94 1.51 -11.34 -7.83
C VAL A 94 0.18 -11.06 -8.52
N SER A 95 -0.67 -12.06 -8.73
CA SER A 95 -1.99 -11.85 -9.32
C SER A 95 -2.83 -10.92 -8.45
N ARG A 96 -3.75 -10.20 -9.08
CA ARG A 96 -4.70 -9.32 -8.38
C ARG A 96 -5.50 -10.07 -7.31
N GLU A 97 -5.93 -11.28 -7.60
CA GLU A 97 -6.64 -12.14 -6.65
C GLU A 97 -5.78 -12.48 -5.43
N SER A 98 -4.52 -12.87 -5.63
CA SER A 98 -3.58 -13.18 -4.55
C SER A 98 -3.28 -11.95 -3.69
N LEU A 99 -2.99 -10.81 -4.30
CA LEU A 99 -2.70 -9.56 -3.57
C LEU A 99 -3.93 -9.03 -2.81
N ASN A 100 -5.12 -9.15 -3.39
CA ASN A 100 -6.37 -8.84 -2.69
C ASN A 100 -6.53 -9.70 -1.43
N LYS A 101 -6.32 -11.00 -1.56
CA LYS A 101 -6.42 -11.92 -0.43
C LYS A 101 -5.41 -11.59 0.67
N ILE A 102 -4.16 -11.33 0.32
CA ILE A 102 -3.12 -10.95 1.28
C ILE A 102 -3.52 -9.67 2.00
N GLY A 103 -3.93 -8.65 1.26
CA GLY A 103 -4.34 -7.37 1.84
C GLY A 103 -5.55 -7.51 2.77
N GLU A 104 -6.53 -8.33 2.42
CA GLU A 104 -7.69 -8.63 3.26
C GLU A 104 -7.31 -9.42 4.52
N ASP A 105 -6.47 -10.44 4.38
CA ASP A 105 -6.04 -11.29 5.49
C ASP A 105 -5.26 -10.50 6.56
N ILE A 106 -4.52 -9.48 6.18
CA ILE A 106 -3.84 -8.59 7.13
C ILE A 106 -4.70 -7.46 7.67
N GLY A 107 -5.90 -7.23 7.11
CA GLY A 107 -6.84 -6.19 7.57
C GLY A 107 -6.62 -4.81 6.95
N LEU A 108 -5.96 -4.71 5.80
CA LEU A 108 -5.67 -3.44 5.15
C LEU A 108 -6.92 -2.67 4.72
N GLN A 109 -8.01 -3.37 4.39
CA GLN A 109 -9.29 -2.77 3.98
C GLN A 109 -9.87 -1.77 4.99
N ASP A 110 -9.56 -1.93 6.27
CA ASP A 110 -10.08 -1.04 7.33
C ASP A 110 -9.48 0.36 7.29
N PHE A 111 -8.38 0.54 6.56
CA PHE A 111 -7.63 1.79 6.49
C PHE A 111 -7.73 2.50 5.14
N ILE A 112 -8.32 1.87 4.14
CA ILE A 112 -8.39 2.44 2.78
C ILE A 112 -9.41 3.57 2.73
N LEU A 113 -8.97 4.72 2.22
CA LEU A 113 -9.83 5.86 1.94
C LEU A 113 -10.37 5.74 0.53
N TYR A 114 -11.68 5.53 0.39
CA TYR A 114 -12.36 5.38 -0.89
C TYR A 114 -13.80 5.83 -0.81
N GLN A 115 -14.40 6.11 -1.97
CA GLN A 115 -15.82 6.42 -2.05
C GLN A 115 -16.63 5.11 -2.11
N LYS A 116 -17.53 4.90 -1.14
CA LYS A 116 -18.30 3.65 -0.97
C LYS A 116 -19.23 3.30 -2.15
N SER A 117 -19.56 4.25 -3.02
CA SER A 117 -20.36 4.03 -4.24
C SER A 117 -19.54 3.45 -5.40
N SER A 118 -18.23 3.27 -5.26
CA SER A 118 -17.35 2.71 -6.28
C SER A 118 -17.52 1.19 -6.33
N ASN A 119 -17.89 0.66 -7.51
CA ASN A 119 -18.10 -0.78 -7.74
C ASN A 119 -16.80 -1.60 -7.82
N ASN A 120 -15.63 -0.97 -7.60
CA ASN A 120 -14.31 -1.57 -7.78
C ASN A 120 -13.68 -2.10 -6.48
N TYR A 121 -14.48 -2.47 -5.49
CA TYR A 121 -13.98 -2.94 -4.20
C TYR A 121 -13.00 -4.12 -4.31
N LYS A 122 -13.23 -5.05 -5.24
CA LYS A 122 -12.44 -6.28 -5.37
C LYS A 122 -10.97 -6.05 -5.76
N SER A 123 -10.65 -5.00 -6.52
CA SER A 123 -9.27 -4.68 -6.90
C SER A 123 -8.61 -3.66 -5.98
N LEU A 124 -9.39 -2.97 -5.17
CA LEU A 124 -8.98 -1.86 -4.32
C LEU A 124 -7.93 -2.28 -3.29
N VAL A 125 -8.15 -3.41 -2.63
CA VAL A 125 -7.28 -3.88 -1.55
C VAL A 125 -5.91 -4.31 -2.09
N GLY A 126 -5.88 -5.04 -3.21
CA GLY A 126 -4.64 -5.46 -3.85
C GLY A 126 -3.82 -4.29 -4.36
N ASN A 127 -4.45 -3.32 -5.01
CA ASN A 127 -3.80 -2.10 -5.49
C ASN A 127 -3.23 -1.27 -4.33
N THR A 128 -3.97 -1.17 -3.22
CA THR A 128 -3.49 -0.50 -2.01
C THR A 128 -2.34 -1.27 -1.36
N PHE A 129 -2.39 -2.59 -1.36
CA PHE A 129 -1.29 -3.42 -0.87
C PHE A 129 0.00 -3.15 -1.65
N GLU A 130 -0.06 -3.08 -2.98
CA GLU A 130 1.07 -2.70 -3.83
C GLU A 130 1.61 -1.31 -3.48
N ALA A 131 0.74 -0.34 -3.26
CA ALA A 131 1.12 1.03 -2.94
C ALA A 131 1.78 1.15 -1.55
N VAL A 132 1.34 0.39 -0.55
CA VAL A 132 1.88 0.41 0.83
C VAL A 132 3.20 -0.35 0.92
N TYR A 133 3.30 -1.47 0.21
CA TYR A 133 4.48 -2.33 0.26
C TYR A 133 5.72 -1.66 -0.30
#